data_d9518906eab499521ec592cfa43db37a
#
_entry.id   d9518906eab499521ec592cfa43db37a
#
_cell.length_a   1.000
_cell.length_b   1.000
_cell.length_c   1.000
_cell.angle_alpha   90.00
_cell.angle_beta   90.00
_cell.angle_gamma   90.00
#
_symmetry.space_group_name_H-M   'P 1'
#
loop_
_entity.id
_entity.type
_entity.pdbx_description
1 polymer ?
#
loop_
_entity_poly.entity_id
_entity_poly.type
_entity_poly.pdbx_seq_one_letter_code
_entity_poly.pdbx_strand_id
1 'polypeptide(L)'
;ECDRHIRTYWTYYSAVSNSVPIATEYMFSDLAVYGKTDVSPSDPNFQIATGLTPIGGYHTTQNDGEYIGYFWDETYNAIKYANTILTYIDQVSGLDSATKNAYIGRAYFHRAFSYMQLVFEYGDVPLVTQIISSPKQNYRSTKKAAILDMITKDMEFAVQWVPEQANSATIGSVNKGGCRMLLAKCYLATGQYAKAQAQCDILISSEGYSLMTSTFGTFNPGGEPKTWPITDNVIWDLHRPENKLIATNKETIMGMVDEGSTTLSFIPFPTMRIFGPFWNSTGTLKSPDGQNGGETWARNNSNYNVNLDFLRAIGRGIGTWRPTYYAQHTMWKVNGVEDTVDLRHNSQVGNWGSMTNIKYNHNGSSWYGKNFLLRNPSNNALLCTDTIRDWFDWPHYKIFLNDVVAEADPTATQFNGASNGGKADWYLYRLAEAYLLRAEAKFYLGDATAKDDVNAVRTRAHCSQLYTGNVTIGDIMDERARELYLEEWRHMELSRVSYCLALSGKSDEFGNAYNVATYDKQSGTDLAGGSYWYKRVVLDGNIYNKGTLNSNGQNFNYTIDKHNLYYPIPNAAIIGNNKGKLMQNFGYDGYDPSTPEWDNYEDAVKDESSK
;
A
#
# COMPACT_ATOMS: atom_id res chain seq x y z
N GLU A 1 -14.37 -1.16 -17.36
CA GLU A 1 -14.23 0.00 -16.45
C GLU A 1 -13.83 -0.43 -15.04
N CYS A 2 -14.45 -1.49 -14.49
CA CYS A 2 -14.08 -1.99 -13.17
C CYS A 2 -12.59 -2.33 -13.05
N ASP A 3 -12.01 -3.09 -14.00
CA ASP A 3 -10.60 -3.47 -13.98
C ASP A 3 -9.67 -2.25 -14.08
N ARG A 4 -10.06 -1.21 -14.85
CA ARG A 4 -9.33 0.05 -14.93
C ARG A 4 -9.38 0.85 -13.64
N HIS A 5 -10.53 0.83 -12.96
CA HIS A 5 -10.76 1.65 -11.78
C HIS A 5 -9.79 1.32 -10.64
N ILE A 6 -9.43 0.05 -10.44
CA ILE A 6 -8.46 -0.35 -9.40
C ILE A 6 -7.14 0.41 -9.53
N ARG A 7 -6.69 0.70 -10.77
CA ARG A 7 -5.43 1.42 -11.02
C ARG A 7 -5.43 2.85 -10.45
N THR A 8 -6.60 3.49 -10.29
CA THR A 8 -6.70 4.88 -9.84
C THR A 8 -6.09 5.12 -8.46
N TYR A 9 -6.02 4.12 -7.62
CA TYR A 9 -5.42 4.22 -6.29
C TYR A 9 -3.89 4.31 -6.31
N TRP A 10 -3.23 3.89 -7.40
CA TRP A 10 -1.77 3.94 -7.59
C TRP A 10 -1.30 5.07 -8.50
N THR A 11 -2.18 5.92 -8.98
CA THR A 11 -1.84 7.00 -9.89
C THR A 11 -2.17 8.34 -9.28
N TYR A 12 -1.57 9.41 -9.80
CA TYR A 12 -1.98 10.75 -9.40
C TYR A 12 -3.49 10.93 -9.61
N TYR A 13 -4.12 11.61 -8.68
CA TYR A 13 -5.48 12.14 -8.89
C TYR A 13 -5.47 13.23 -9.98
N SER A 14 -4.43 14.04 -10.00
CA SER A 14 -4.18 15.03 -11.06
C SER A 14 -2.68 15.16 -11.33
N ALA A 15 -2.31 15.66 -12.51
CA ALA A 15 -0.92 15.81 -12.94
C ALA A 15 -0.06 16.75 -12.06
N VAL A 16 -0.64 17.45 -11.12
CA VAL A 16 0.06 18.39 -10.21
C VAL A 16 0.17 17.91 -8.78
N SER A 17 -0.36 16.72 -8.46
CA SER A 17 -0.28 16.15 -7.10
C SER A 17 1.13 15.67 -6.78
N ASN A 18 1.57 15.86 -5.54
CA ASN A 18 2.81 15.31 -5.01
C ASN A 18 2.56 14.08 -4.11
N SER A 19 1.38 13.47 -4.19
CA SER A 19 1.02 12.24 -3.52
C SER A 19 0.06 11.41 -4.38
N VAL A 20 -0.18 10.17 -3.99
CA VAL A 20 -1.13 9.24 -4.63
C VAL A 20 -2.00 8.60 -3.55
N PRO A 21 -3.23 8.16 -3.88
CA PRO A 21 -4.15 7.61 -2.88
C PRO A 21 -3.54 6.48 -2.04
N ILE A 22 -2.86 5.52 -2.65
CA ILE A 22 -2.24 4.39 -1.93
C ILE A 22 -1.24 4.83 -0.85
N ALA A 23 -0.66 6.01 -0.94
CA ALA A 23 0.27 6.53 0.07
C ALA A 23 -0.41 6.78 1.43
N THR A 24 -1.71 7.03 1.44
CA THR A 24 -2.52 7.17 2.67
C THR A 24 -2.50 5.88 3.49
N GLU A 25 -2.51 4.72 2.83
CA GLU A 25 -2.39 3.40 3.48
C GLU A 25 -1.07 3.24 4.27
N TYR A 26 -0.03 3.91 3.82
CA TYR A 26 1.28 3.88 4.46
C TYR A 26 1.42 4.91 5.58
N MET A 27 0.75 6.06 5.47
CA MET A 27 0.71 7.07 6.54
C MET A 27 0.02 6.56 7.80
N PHE A 28 -1.06 5.83 7.67
CA PHE A 28 -1.80 5.22 8.78
C PHE A 28 -1.28 3.83 9.13
N SER A 29 0.03 3.58 8.93
CA SER A 29 0.64 2.29 9.16
C SER A 29 1.95 2.37 9.95
N ASP A 30 2.54 1.22 10.17
CA ASP A 30 3.85 1.07 10.79
C ASP A 30 5.03 1.38 9.83
N LEU A 31 4.78 1.62 8.53
CA LEU A 31 5.83 1.64 7.51
C LEU A 31 6.29 3.03 7.08
N ALA A 32 5.41 4.02 7.05
CA ALA A 32 5.80 5.36 6.63
C ALA A 32 5.03 6.46 7.37
N VAL A 33 5.57 7.67 7.31
CA VAL A 33 4.95 8.88 7.84
C VAL A 33 5.07 10.01 6.82
N TYR A 34 4.27 11.05 6.99
CA TYR A 34 4.37 12.26 6.17
C TYR A 34 5.71 12.94 6.38
N GLY A 35 6.47 13.15 5.31
CA GLY A 35 7.84 13.66 5.37
C GLY A 35 8.00 15.10 4.90
N LYS A 36 6.93 15.75 4.40
CA LYS A 36 7.00 17.05 3.72
C LYS A 36 7.10 18.23 4.70
N THR A 37 8.27 18.42 5.26
CA THR A 37 8.59 19.41 6.31
C THR A 37 8.66 20.87 5.82
N ASP A 38 8.45 21.13 4.53
CA ASP A 38 8.32 22.50 3.98
C ASP A 38 6.91 23.10 4.14
N VAL A 39 5.99 22.36 4.75
CA VAL A 39 4.68 22.87 5.18
C VAL A 39 4.68 23.18 6.67
N SER A 40 3.59 23.79 7.17
CA SER A 40 3.47 24.12 8.59
C SER A 40 3.56 22.90 9.50
N PRO A 41 4.31 22.94 10.63
CA PRO A 41 4.29 21.87 11.63
C PRO A 41 2.89 21.56 12.23
N SER A 42 1.93 22.46 12.06
CA SER A 42 0.52 22.26 12.46
C SER A 42 -0.33 21.57 11.39
N ASP A 43 0.28 21.14 10.26
CA ASP A 43 -0.43 20.42 9.20
C ASP A 43 -1.08 19.15 9.78
N PRO A 44 -2.35 18.84 9.43
CA PRO A 44 -3.06 17.65 9.91
C PRO A 44 -2.33 16.34 9.62
N ASN A 45 -1.51 16.26 8.56
CA ASN A 45 -0.73 15.07 8.23
C ASN A 45 0.36 14.73 9.28
N PHE A 46 0.80 15.71 10.08
CA PHE A 46 1.65 15.45 11.26
C PHE A 46 0.81 15.20 12.51
N GLN A 47 -0.30 15.93 12.69
CA GLN A 47 -1.12 15.93 13.89
C GLN A 47 -2.44 15.20 13.66
N ILE A 48 -2.38 13.94 13.24
CA ILE A 48 -3.55 13.14 12.87
C ILE A 48 -4.55 13.05 14.03
N ALA A 49 -4.08 12.87 15.26
CA ALA A 49 -4.92 12.72 16.45
C ALA A 49 -5.96 13.86 16.64
N THR A 50 -5.63 15.05 16.21
CA THR A 50 -6.49 16.23 16.37
C THR A 50 -6.87 16.90 15.06
N GLY A 51 -6.09 16.69 14.01
CA GLY A 51 -6.27 17.33 12.70
C GLY A 51 -7.24 16.58 11.79
N LEU A 52 -7.38 15.27 11.97
CA LEU A 52 -8.31 14.45 11.18
C LEU A 52 -9.71 14.55 11.76
N THR A 53 -10.62 15.19 11.02
CA THR A 53 -12.03 15.37 11.40
C THR A 53 -12.94 15.09 10.20
N PRO A 54 -14.24 14.89 10.38
CA PRO A 54 -15.18 14.69 9.27
C PRO A 54 -15.22 15.83 8.23
N ILE A 55 -14.75 17.01 8.59
CA ILE A 55 -14.73 18.22 7.74
C ILE A 55 -13.30 18.66 7.44
N GLY A 56 -12.46 18.78 8.47
CA GLY A 56 -11.08 19.27 8.38
C GLY A 56 -10.08 18.12 8.35
N GLY A 57 -8.97 18.30 7.62
CA GLY A 57 -7.99 17.24 7.41
C GLY A 57 -8.49 16.12 6.48
N TYR A 58 -9.59 16.37 5.77
CA TYR A 58 -10.25 15.42 4.88
C TYR A 58 -10.08 15.88 3.45
N HIS A 59 -9.03 15.43 2.82
CA HIS A 59 -8.71 15.84 1.45
C HIS A 59 -9.39 14.92 0.43
N THR A 60 -10.15 15.51 -0.48
CA THR A 60 -10.76 14.83 -1.62
C THR A 60 -9.97 15.03 -2.91
N THR A 61 -9.10 16.06 -2.93
CA THR A 61 -8.39 16.49 -4.15
C THR A 61 -7.04 17.11 -3.86
N GLN A 62 -6.05 16.79 -4.69
CA GLN A 62 -4.84 17.56 -5.00
C GLN A 62 -3.90 18.00 -3.87
N ASN A 63 -3.99 17.47 -2.68
CA ASN A 63 -3.05 17.86 -1.64
C ASN A 63 -1.90 16.85 -1.52
N ASP A 64 -0.83 17.30 -0.93
CA ASP A 64 0.37 16.51 -0.70
C ASP A 64 0.23 15.57 0.53
N GLY A 65 -0.98 15.23 0.92
CA GLY A 65 -1.32 14.49 2.13
C GLY A 65 -2.24 13.30 1.88
N GLU A 66 -3.12 13.01 2.84
CA GLU A 66 -4.05 11.89 2.78
C GLU A 66 -5.18 12.09 1.76
N TYR A 67 -5.72 10.97 1.31
CA TYR A 67 -6.77 10.88 0.29
C TYR A 67 -8.05 10.25 0.84
N ILE A 68 -8.35 10.43 2.12
CA ILE A 68 -9.45 9.76 2.81
C ILE A 68 -10.80 9.99 2.09
N GLY A 69 -11.14 11.25 1.74
CA GLY A 69 -12.35 11.53 1.00
C GLY A 69 -12.40 10.91 -0.39
N TYR A 70 -11.27 10.86 -1.06
CA TYR A 70 -11.14 10.21 -2.35
C TYR A 70 -11.43 8.70 -2.24
N PHE A 71 -10.92 8.00 -1.22
CA PHE A 71 -11.21 6.59 -1.00
C PHE A 71 -12.71 6.34 -0.84
N TRP A 72 -13.39 7.15 -0.03
CA TRP A 72 -14.84 7.03 0.12
C TRP A 72 -15.56 7.15 -1.22
N ASP A 73 -15.32 8.24 -1.95
CA ASP A 73 -16.01 8.55 -3.20
C ASP A 73 -15.71 7.51 -4.29
N GLU A 74 -14.42 7.18 -4.50
CA GLU A 74 -14.01 6.28 -5.57
C GLU A 74 -14.35 4.82 -5.27
N THR A 75 -14.37 4.41 -4.02
CA THR A 75 -14.78 3.06 -3.66
C THR A 75 -16.27 2.85 -3.90
N TYR A 76 -17.14 3.84 -3.60
CA TYR A 76 -18.54 3.78 -4.00
C TYR A 76 -18.76 3.90 -5.51
N ASN A 77 -17.90 4.61 -6.25
CA ASN A 77 -17.90 4.59 -7.72
C ASN A 77 -17.58 3.18 -8.27
N ALA A 78 -16.60 2.49 -7.69
CA ALA A 78 -16.29 1.10 -8.06
C ALA A 78 -17.47 0.16 -7.82
N ILE A 79 -18.14 0.28 -6.67
CA ILE A 79 -19.35 -0.47 -6.34
C ILE A 79 -20.45 -0.20 -7.35
N LYS A 80 -20.67 1.06 -7.74
CA LYS A 80 -21.62 1.45 -8.79
C LYS A 80 -21.31 0.76 -10.13
N TYR A 81 -20.03 0.70 -10.54
CA TYR A 81 -19.66 0.00 -11.78
C TYR A 81 -19.95 -1.50 -11.70
N ALA A 82 -19.63 -2.13 -10.58
CA ALA A 82 -19.96 -3.55 -10.35
C ALA A 82 -21.48 -3.80 -10.37
N ASN A 83 -22.23 -2.98 -9.64
CA ASN A 83 -23.71 -3.08 -9.60
C ASN A 83 -24.35 -2.83 -10.97
N THR A 84 -23.72 -2.02 -11.84
CA THR A 84 -24.18 -1.83 -13.22
C THR A 84 -24.19 -3.15 -14.00
N ILE A 85 -23.13 -3.94 -13.88
CA ILE A 85 -23.06 -5.27 -14.51
C ILE A 85 -24.17 -6.17 -13.94
N LEU A 86 -24.28 -6.25 -12.62
CA LEU A 86 -25.24 -7.11 -11.91
C LEU A 86 -26.70 -6.77 -12.27
N THR A 87 -27.01 -5.49 -12.48
CA THR A 87 -28.36 -5.03 -12.82
C THR A 87 -28.75 -5.36 -14.27
N TYR A 88 -27.80 -5.25 -15.21
CA TYR A 88 -28.13 -5.32 -16.63
C TYR A 88 -27.71 -6.63 -17.31
N ILE A 89 -26.96 -7.49 -16.68
CA ILE A 89 -26.44 -8.72 -17.30
C ILE A 89 -27.54 -9.65 -17.80
N ASP A 90 -28.70 -9.66 -17.15
CA ASP A 90 -29.85 -10.46 -17.52
C ASP A 90 -30.52 -9.99 -18.82
N GLN A 91 -30.29 -8.75 -19.23
CA GLN A 91 -30.82 -8.15 -20.45
C GLN A 91 -29.89 -8.38 -21.65
N VAL A 92 -28.69 -8.91 -21.45
CA VAL A 92 -27.72 -9.20 -22.52
C VAL A 92 -28.11 -10.52 -23.20
N SER A 93 -28.54 -10.45 -24.45
CA SER A 93 -28.89 -11.61 -25.24
C SER A 93 -27.66 -12.35 -25.78
N GLY A 94 -27.76 -13.65 -25.98
CA GLY A 94 -26.72 -14.46 -26.63
C GLY A 94 -25.59 -14.94 -25.73
N LEU A 95 -25.64 -14.67 -24.42
CA LEU A 95 -24.69 -15.22 -23.47
C LEU A 95 -25.19 -16.60 -23.00
N ASP A 96 -24.29 -17.60 -23.04
CA ASP A 96 -24.52 -18.85 -22.31
C ASP A 96 -24.38 -18.64 -20.79
N SER A 97 -24.87 -19.60 -20.01
CA SER A 97 -24.88 -19.50 -18.56
C SER A 97 -23.46 -19.39 -17.94
N ALA A 98 -22.46 -20.05 -18.50
CA ALA A 98 -21.10 -20.03 -18.00
C ALA A 98 -20.47 -18.65 -18.22
N THR A 99 -20.60 -18.10 -19.41
CA THR A 99 -20.14 -16.75 -19.77
C THR A 99 -20.82 -15.69 -18.92
N LYS A 100 -22.14 -15.78 -18.77
CA LYS A 100 -22.92 -14.88 -17.92
C LYS A 100 -22.44 -14.90 -16.48
N ASN A 101 -22.31 -16.10 -15.89
CA ASN A 101 -21.86 -16.27 -14.51
C ASN A 101 -20.41 -15.80 -14.31
N ALA A 102 -19.54 -15.94 -15.32
CA ALA A 102 -18.20 -15.40 -15.27
C ALA A 102 -18.20 -13.85 -15.17
N TYR A 103 -19.06 -13.16 -15.91
CA TYR A 103 -19.22 -11.70 -15.78
C TYR A 103 -19.82 -11.30 -14.43
N ILE A 104 -20.79 -12.03 -13.91
CA ILE A 104 -21.34 -11.82 -12.57
C ILE A 104 -20.24 -12.01 -11.52
N GLY A 105 -19.45 -13.08 -11.62
CA GLY A 105 -18.34 -13.34 -10.69
C GLY A 105 -17.28 -12.25 -10.72
N ARG A 106 -16.95 -11.69 -11.87
CA ARG A 106 -16.04 -10.53 -11.97
C ARG A 106 -16.63 -9.29 -11.34
N ALA A 107 -17.91 -9.03 -11.53
CA ALA A 107 -18.59 -7.92 -10.85
C ALA A 107 -18.60 -8.11 -9.32
N TYR A 108 -18.84 -9.33 -8.85
CA TYR A 108 -18.75 -9.67 -7.43
C TYR A 108 -17.34 -9.47 -6.86
N PHE A 109 -16.29 -9.81 -7.61
CA PHE A 109 -14.92 -9.51 -7.20
C PHE A 109 -14.73 -8.00 -6.94
N HIS A 110 -15.10 -7.15 -7.88
CA HIS A 110 -14.93 -5.69 -7.73
C HIS A 110 -15.77 -5.13 -6.58
N ARG A 111 -17.00 -5.62 -6.40
CA ARG A 111 -17.84 -5.24 -5.28
C ARG A 111 -17.23 -5.67 -3.94
N ALA A 112 -16.79 -6.92 -3.84
CA ALA A 112 -16.18 -7.46 -2.64
C ALA A 112 -14.84 -6.78 -2.31
N PHE A 113 -13.99 -6.51 -3.31
CA PHE A 113 -12.75 -5.77 -3.16
C PHE A 113 -13.01 -4.38 -2.55
N SER A 114 -14.01 -3.68 -3.08
CA SER A 114 -14.37 -2.33 -2.63
C SER A 114 -14.97 -2.34 -1.22
N TYR A 115 -15.87 -3.28 -0.91
CA TYR A 115 -16.42 -3.38 0.45
C TYR A 115 -15.40 -3.85 1.48
N MET A 116 -14.45 -4.73 1.13
CA MET A 116 -13.35 -5.11 2.01
C MET A 116 -12.56 -3.86 2.43
N GLN A 117 -12.26 -2.97 1.48
CA GLN A 117 -11.60 -1.71 1.74
C GLN A 117 -12.46 -0.81 2.65
N LEU A 118 -13.73 -0.57 2.29
CA LEU A 118 -14.61 0.31 3.06
C LEU A 118 -14.76 -0.13 4.52
N VAL A 119 -14.99 -1.41 4.79
CA VAL A 119 -15.26 -1.88 6.15
C VAL A 119 -14.03 -1.89 7.05
N PHE A 120 -12.82 -1.93 6.49
CA PHE A 120 -11.60 -1.88 7.27
C PHE A 120 -10.97 -0.47 7.33
N GLU A 121 -11.43 0.45 6.50
CA GLU A 121 -11.05 1.87 6.56
C GLU A 121 -12.09 2.73 7.28
N TYR A 122 -13.39 2.43 7.12
CA TYR A 122 -14.49 3.26 7.65
C TYR A 122 -15.44 2.54 8.61
N GLY A 123 -15.21 1.26 8.91
CA GLY A 123 -16.07 0.52 9.82
C GLY A 123 -17.45 0.18 9.21
N ASP A 124 -18.52 0.58 9.91
CA ASP A 124 -19.90 0.30 9.52
C ASP A 124 -20.37 1.35 8.49
N VAL A 125 -20.72 0.90 7.29
CA VAL A 125 -20.98 1.77 6.14
C VAL A 125 -22.32 1.44 5.46
N PRO A 126 -22.91 2.35 4.65
CA PRO A 126 -24.07 2.04 3.84
C PRO A 126 -23.82 0.88 2.88
N LEU A 127 -24.73 -0.08 2.83
CA LEU A 127 -24.70 -1.16 1.84
C LEU A 127 -25.51 -0.74 0.61
N VAL A 128 -24.87 -0.78 -0.58
CA VAL A 128 -25.46 -0.47 -1.88
C VAL A 128 -25.20 -1.64 -2.81
N THR A 129 -26.27 -2.34 -3.21
CA THR A 129 -26.18 -3.56 -4.04
C THR A 129 -26.81 -3.42 -5.42
N GLN A 130 -27.43 -2.27 -5.69
CA GLN A 130 -28.12 -1.97 -6.94
C GLN A 130 -27.68 -0.62 -7.50
N ILE A 131 -28.04 -0.32 -8.74
CA ILE A 131 -27.91 1.02 -9.29
C ILE A 131 -28.93 1.93 -8.61
N ILE A 132 -28.46 3.06 -8.14
CA ILE A 132 -29.31 4.11 -7.59
C ILE A 132 -30.00 4.82 -8.75
N SER A 133 -31.26 4.48 -9.02
CA SER A 133 -32.08 5.06 -10.10
C SER A 133 -32.77 6.36 -9.69
N SER A 134 -32.92 6.60 -8.39
CA SER A 134 -33.44 7.83 -7.79
C SER A 134 -32.68 8.16 -6.52
N PRO A 135 -32.50 9.44 -6.17
CA PRO A 135 -31.78 9.83 -4.96
C PRO A 135 -32.44 9.24 -3.71
N LYS A 136 -31.71 8.38 -2.99
CA LYS A 136 -32.07 7.87 -1.67
C LYS A 136 -31.29 8.66 -0.61
N GLN A 137 -31.99 9.22 0.38
CA GLN A 137 -31.41 10.10 1.40
C GLN A 137 -31.68 9.58 2.83
N ASN A 138 -32.06 8.31 2.97
CA ASN A 138 -32.41 7.66 4.23
C ASN A 138 -31.66 6.35 4.46
N TYR A 139 -30.40 6.27 3.99
CA TYR A 139 -29.54 5.12 4.27
C TYR A 139 -29.29 4.97 5.77
N ARG A 140 -29.10 3.72 6.18
CA ARG A 140 -28.47 3.34 7.45
C ARG A 140 -27.11 2.69 7.16
N SER A 141 -26.19 2.81 8.11
CA SER A 141 -25.00 1.96 8.10
C SER A 141 -25.39 0.50 8.29
N THR A 142 -24.66 -0.38 7.65
CA THR A 142 -24.72 -1.84 7.81
C THR A 142 -23.48 -2.28 8.56
N LYS A 143 -23.65 -3.11 9.58
CA LYS A 143 -22.52 -3.60 10.35
C LYS A 143 -21.49 -4.30 9.48
N LYS A 144 -20.23 -4.02 9.73
CA LYS A 144 -19.08 -4.62 9.04
C LYS A 144 -19.21 -6.14 8.92
N ALA A 145 -19.58 -6.83 10.00
CA ALA A 145 -19.76 -8.28 9.99
C ALA A 145 -20.80 -8.76 8.96
N ALA A 146 -21.91 -8.03 8.81
CA ALA A 146 -22.94 -8.35 7.83
C ALA A 146 -22.46 -8.13 6.38
N ILE A 147 -21.72 -7.05 6.14
CA ILE A 147 -21.10 -6.79 4.82
C ILE A 147 -20.08 -7.88 4.49
N LEU A 148 -19.22 -8.25 5.44
CA LEU A 148 -18.24 -9.32 5.26
C LEU A 148 -18.89 -10.67 4.94
N ASP A 149 -20.04 -10.99 5.55
CA ASP A 149 -20.81 -12.19 5.23
C ASP A 149 -21.34 -12.16 3.79
N MET A 150 -21.88 -11.03 3.34
CA MET A 150 -22.35 -10.87 1.96
C MET A 150 -21.22 -11.03 0.93
N ILE A 151 -20.11 -10.30 1.11
CA ILE A 151 -19.02 -10.35 0.14
C ILE A 151 -18.30 -11.70 0.15
N THR A 152 -18.33 -12.45 1.25
CA THR A 152 -17.85 -13.83 1.28
C THR A 152 -18.66 -14.72 0.33
N LYS A 153 -19.98 -14.61 0.35
CA LYS A 153 -20.87 -15.33 -0.58
C LYS A 153 -20.65 -14.90 -2.04
N ASP A 154 -20.46 -13.60 -2.28
CA ASP A 154 -20.11 -13.08 -3.60
C ASP A 154 -18.83 -13.75 -4.12
N MET A 155 -17.82 -13.88 -3.26
CA MET A 155 -16.53 -14.45 -3.65
C MET A 155 -16.57 -15.97 -3.78
N GLU A 156 -17.38 -16.69 -2.99
CA GLU A 156 -17.65 -18.12 -3.20
C GLU A 156 -18.25 -18.38 -4.58
N PHE A 157 -19.19 -17.54 -5.02
CA PHE A 157 -19.72 -17.60 -6.40
C PHE A 157 -18.64 -17.26 -7.44
N ALA A 158 -17.86 -16.21 -7.22
CA ALA A 158 -16.83 -15.78 -8.18
C ALA A 158 -15.78 -16.87 -8.41
N VAL A 159 -15.30 -17.53 -7.36
CA VAL A 159 -14.35 -18.66 -7.47
C VAL A 159 -14.92 -19.82 -8.27
N GLN A 160 -16.22 -20.05 -8.18
CA GLN A 160 -16.86 -21.12 -8.98
C GLN A 160 -16.85 -20.81 -10.48
N TRP A 161 -17.13 -19.57 -10.88
CA TRP A 161 -17.47 -19.24 -12.26
C TRP A 161 -16.42 -18.44 -13.03
N VAL A 162 -15.59 -17.64 -12.35
CA VAL A 162 -14.54 -16.88 -13.04
C VAL A 162 -13.47 -17.85 -13.57
N PRO A 163 -13.04 -17.71 -14.84
CA PRO A 163 -12.05 -18.62 -15.44
C PRO A 163 -10.66 -18.41 -14.85
N GLU A 164 -9.82 -19.46 -14.94
CA GLU A 164 -8.38 -19.39 -14.70
C GLU A 164 -7.71 -18.39 -15.66
N GLN A 165 -6.56 -17.82 -15.28
CA GLN A 165 -5.82 -16.89 -16.14
C GLN A 165 -5.47 -17.50 -17.50
N ALA A 166 -5.10 -18.79 -17.54
CA ALA A 166 -4.79 -19.50 -18.78
C ALA A 166 -5.97 -19.55 -19.77
N ASN A 167 -7.19 -19.44 -19.27
CA ASN A 167 -8.43 -19.45 -20.04
C ASN A 167 -9.04 -18.04 -20.20
N SER A 168 -8.31 -16.99 -19.76
CA SER A 168 -8.74 -15.60 -19.93
C SER A 168 -8.03 -14.99 -21.13
N ALA A 169 -8.79 -14.39 -22.03
CA ALA A 169 -8.25 -13.74 -23.22
C ALA A 169 -7.48 -12.43 -22.90
N THR A 170 -7.62 -11.89 -21.70
CA THR A 170 -7.10 -10.56 -21.34
C THR A 170 -6.30 -10.64 -20.05
N ILE A 171 -5.00 -10.35 -20.15
CA ILE A 171 -4.15 -10.15 -18.98
C ILE A 171 -4.64 -8.90 -18.21
N GLY A 172 -4.65 -8.97 -16.88
CA GLY A 172 -5.12 -7.87 -16.01
C GLY A 172 -6.63 -7.88 -15.73
N SER A 173 -7.41 -8.71 -16.42
CA SER A 173 -8.80 -8.97 -16.02
C SER A 173 -8.85 -9.84 -14.77
N VAL A 174 -9.93 -9.70 -14.00
CA VAL A 174 -10.19 -10.59 -12.87
C VAL A 174 -10.19 -12.05 -13.33
N ASN A 175 -9.36 -12.86 -12.68
CA ASN A 175 -9.21 -14.29 -12.89
C ASN A 175 -9.52 -15.08 -11.60
N LYS A 176 -9.63 -16.39 -11.70
CA LYS A 176 -9.99 -17.26 -10.56
C LYS A 176 -8.95 -17.19 -9.42
N GLY A 177 -7.67 -17.11 -9.74
CA GLY A 177 -6.61 -16.96 -8.73
C GLY A 177 -6.79 -15.69 -7.91
N GLY A 178 -7.07 -14.54 -8.55
CA GLY A 178 -7.41 -13.29 -7.88
C GLY A 178 -8.66 -13.42 -7.00
N CYS A 179 -9.69 -14.12 -7.49
CA CYS A 179 -10.89 -14.41 -6.70
C CYS A 179 -10.57 -15.26 -5.45
N ARG A 180 -9.68 -16.27 -5.55
CA ARG A 180 -9.24 -17.08 -4.40
C ARG A 180 -8.48 -16.26 -3.38
N MET A 181 -7.63 -15.33 -3.81
CA MET A 181 -6.90 -14.42 -2.93
C MET A 181 -7.85 -13.58 -2.09
N LEU A 182 -8.84 -12.96 -2.73
CA LEU A 182 -9.83 -12.14 -2.03
C LEU A 182 -10.76 -13.00 -1.16
N LEU A 183 -11.16 -14.20 -1.61
CA LEU A 183 -11.96 -15.12 -0.81
C LEU A 183 -11.20 -15.59 0.44
N ALA A 184 -9.90 -15.83 0.35
CA ALA A 184 -9.08 -16.17 1.52
C ALA A 184 -9.09 -15.03 2.55
N LYS A 185 -8.99 -13.78 2.12
CA LYS A 185 -9.12 -12.60 3.00
C LYS A 185 -10.53 -12.50 3.63
N CYS A 186 -11.59 -12.76 2.84
CA CYS A 186 -12.97 -12.81 3.35
C CYS A 186 -13.13 -13.90 4.43
N TYR A 187 -12.60 -15.09 4.18
CA TYR A 187 -12.66 -16.19 5.16
C TYR A 187 -11.87 -15.88 6.45
N LEU A 188 -10.70 -15.24 6.35
CA LEU A 188 -9.97 -14.76 7.53
C LEU A 188 -10.81 -13.77 8.34
N ALA A 189 -11.41 -12.78 7.65
CA ALA A 189 -12.22 -11.75 8.27
C ALA A 189 -13.58 -12.25 8.83
N THR A 190 -14.01 -13.47 8.46
CA THR A 190 -15.22 -14.12 8.99
C THR A 190 -14.93 -15.30 9.91
N GLY A 191 -13.66 -15.45 10.34
CA GLY A 191 -13.26 -16.52 11.27
C GLY A 191 -13.24 -17.93 10.68
N GLN A 192 -13.30 -18.06 9.35
CA GLN A 192 -13.32 -19.34 8.64
C GLN A 192 -11.90 -19.76 8.23
N TYR A 193 -10.99 -19.83 9.19
CA TYR A 193 -9.53 -19.96 8.96
C TYR A 193 -9.14 -21.22 8.16
N ALA A 194 -9.80 -22.36 8.39
CA ALA A 194 -9.53 -23.58 7.62
C ALA A 194 -9.92 -23.44 6.14
N LYS A 195 -10.99 -22.70 5.84
CA LYS A 195 -11.36 -22.41 4.45
C LYS A 195 -10.39 -21.41 3.79
N ALA A 196 -9.89 -20.42 4.54
CA ALA A 196 -8.86 -19.52 4.07
C ALA A 196 -7.59 -20.29 3.70
N GLN A 197 -7.12 -21.18 4.58
CA GLN A 197 -5.99 -22.05 4.31
C GLN A 197 -6.21 -22.87 3.03
N ALA A 198 -7.39 -23.48 2.86
CA ALA A 198 -7.69 -24.28 1.68
C ALA A 198 -7.63 -23.51 0.35
N GLN A 199 -8.06 -22.22 0.32
CA GLN A 199 -7.90 -21.41 -0.89
C GLN A 199 -6.42 -21.15 -1.21
N CYS A 200 -5.61 -20.88 -0.20
CA CYS A 200 -4.18 -20.68 -0.37
C CYS A 200 -3.47 -21.99 -0.77
N ASP A 201 -3.86 -23.15 -0.24
CA ASP A 201 -3.33 -24.45 -0.64
C ASP A 201 -3.53 -24.72 -2.13
N ILE A 202 -4.69 -24.38 -2.67
CA ILE A 202 -4.99 -24.53 -4.09
C ILE A 202 -4.07 -23.62 -4.94
N LEU A 203 -3.91 -22.35 -4.56
CA LEU A 203 -3.02 -21.42 -5.24
C LEU A 203 -1.57 -21.88 -5.24
N ILE A 204 -1.09 -22.39 -4.12
CA ILE A 204 0.32 -22.78 -3.93
C ILE A 204 0.66 -24.10 -4.62
N SER A 205 -0.31 -25.03 -4.71
CA SER A 205 0.00 -26.41 -5.13
C SER A 205 -0.70 -26.90 -6.40
N SER A 206 -1.74 -26.21 -6.87
CA SER A 206 -2.65 -26.81 -7.88
C SER A 206 -2.89 -25.95 -9.13
N GLU A 207 -2.67 -24.64 -9.10
CA GLU A 207 -2.99 -23.73 -10.21
C GLU A 207 -1.78 -23.31 -11.06
N GLY A 208 -0.62 -23.95 -10.86
CA GLY A 208 0.56 -23.74 -11.68
C GLY A 208 1.36 -22.47 -11.36
N TYR A 209 1.05 -21.79 -10.25
CA TYR A 209 1.86 -20.72 -9.72
C TYR A 209 3.09 -21.27 -8.99
N SER A 210 4.19 -20.49 -8.97
CA SER A 210 5.38 -20.81 -8.18
C SER A 210 6.13 -19.55 -7.81
N LEU A 211 6.79 -19.55 -6.65
CA LEU A 211 7.72 -18.46 -6.31
C LEU A 211 8.87 -18.44 -7.31
N MET A 212 9.23 -17.24 -7.75
CA MET A 212 10.40 -17.06 -8.61
C MET A 212 11.67 -17.16 -7.77
N THR A 213 12.52 -18.14 -8.03
CA THR A 213 13.72 -18.44 -7.23
C THR A 213 15.03 -18.14 -7.95
N SER A 214 14.95 -17.77 -9.23
CA SER A 214 16.08 -17.40 -10.08
C SER A 214 15.72 -16.21 -10.96
N THR A 215 16.72 -15.57 -11.53
CA THR A 215 16.56 -14.47 -12.50
C THR A 215 15.70 -14.88 -13.69
N PHE A 216 14.94 -13.95 -14.23
CA PHE A 216 13.99 -14.18 -15.33
C PHE A 216 13.63 -12.89 -16.06
N GLY A 217 13.01 -13.04 -17.23
CA GLY A 217 12.56 -11.91 -18.01
C GLY A 217 13.70 -11.10 -18.58
N THR A 218 13.57 -9.77 -18.56
CA THR A 218 14.59 -8.85 -19.04
C THR A 218 15.30 -8.22 -17.86
N PHE A 219 16.63 -8.37 -17.80
CA PHE A 219 17.43 -7.61 -16.85
C PHE A 219 17.53 -6.16 -17.30
N ASN A 220 17.01 -5.25 -16.49
CA ASN A 220 17.13 -3.82 -16.70
C ASN A 220 17.82 -3.20 -15.48
N PRO A 221 19.11 -2.79 -15.59
CA PRO A 221 19.87 -2.23 -14.48
C PRO A 221 19.41 -0.83 -14.04
N GLY A 222 18.40 -0.25 -14.70
CA GLY A 222 17.86 1.05 -14.32
C GLY A 222 18.61 2.27 -14.86
N GLY A 223 19.51 2.12 -15.79
CA GLY A 223 20.20 3.26 -16.41
C GLY A 223 21.38 3.81 -15.61
N GLU A 224 21.55 5.10 -15.62
CA GLU A 224 22.67 5.81 -15.00
C GLU A 224 22.37 6.20 -13.52
N PRO A 225 23.36 6.43 -12.67
CA PRO A 225 24.79 6.36 -12.96
C PRO A 225 25.31 4.93 -13.00
N LYS A 226 26.31 4.67 -13.84
CA LYS A 226 26.97 3.34 -13.89
C LYS A 226 27.65 2.94 -12.59
N THR A 227 27.84 3.88 -11.70
CA THR A 227 28.37 3.63 -10.34
C THR A 227 27.30 3.16 -9.36
N TRP A 228 26.01 3.15 -9.73
CA TRP A 228 24.96 2.52 -8.94
C TRP A 228 25.01 1.01 -9.15
N PRO A 229 25.20 0.20 -8.09
CA PRO A 229 25.58 -1.19 -8.26
C PRO A 229 24.37 -2.13 -8.42
N ILE A 230 23.60 -1.99 -9.50
CA ILE A 230 22.53 -2.95 -9.78
C ILE A 230 23.14 -4.22 -10.35
N THR A 231 22.96 -5.34 -9.64
CA THR A 231 23.34 -6.68 -10.08
C THR A 231 22.09 -7.51 -10.36
N ASP A 232 22.14 -8.32 -11.40
CA ASP A 232 21.05 -9.22 -11.77
C ASP A 232 20.69 -10.16 -10.61
N ASN A 233 19.45 -10.08 -10.14
CA ASN A 233 18.93 -10.92 -9.07
C ASN A 233 17.40 -11.03 -9.15
N VAL A 234 16.86 -12.12 -8.59
CA VAL A 234 15.44 -12.44 -8.69
C VAL A 234 14.52 -11.35 -8.10
N ILE A 235 14.95 -10.66 -7.04
CA ILE A 235 14.14 -9.59 -6.42
C ILE A 235 14.09 -8.36 -7.33
N TRP A 236 15.21 -8.01 -7.96
CA TRP A 236 15.24 -6.94 -8.93
C TRP A 236 14.33 -7.24 -10.12
N ASP A 237 14.49 -8.43 -10.74
CA ASP A 237 13.69 -8.84 -11.91
C ASP A 237 12.19 -8.89 -11.60
N LEU A 238 11.83 -9.40 -10.42
CA LEU A 238 10.43 -9.52 -9.99
C LEU A 238 9.71 -8.15 -9.95
N HIS A 239 10.47 -7.08 -9.71
CA HIS A 239 9.89 -5.73 -9.56
C HIS A 239 10.09 -4.83 -10.78
N ARG A 240 10.71 -5.34 -11.84
CA ARG A 240 10.75 -4.58 -13.10
C ARG A 240 9.36 -4.49 -13.73
N PRO A 241 8.92 -3.30 -14.16
CA PRO A 241 7.63 -3.13 -14.83
C PRO A 241 7.42 -4.15 -15.96
N GLU A 242 8.41 -4.29 -16.82
CA GLU A 242 8.41 -5.16 -17.99
C GLU A 242 8.34 -6.66 -17.68
N ASN A 243 8.63 -7.07 -16.44
CA ASN A 243 8.66 -8.48 -16.04
C ASN A 243 7.45 -8.93 -15.23
N LYS A 244 6.62 -7.97 -14.75
CA LYS A 244 5.54 -8.29 -13.79
C LYS A 244 4.47 -9.20 -14.37
N LEU A 245 4.04 -8.96 -15.61
CA LEU A 245 2.88 -9.65 -16.20
C LEU A 245 3.25 -10.60 -17.36
N ILE A 246 4.54 -10.90 -17.56
CA ILE A 246 4.96 -11.85 -18.58
C ILE A 246 4.64 -13.31 -18.17
N ALA A 247 4.41 -14.18 -19.17
CA ALA A 247 3.99 -15.57 -18.94
C ALA A 247 5.02 -16.43 -18.16
N THR A 248 6.29 -16.05 -18.19
CA THR A 248 7.36 -16.72 -17.45
C THR A 248 7.38 -16.34 -15.95
N ASN A 249 6.75 -15.23 -15.57
CA ASN A 249 6.60 -14.87 -14.17
C ASN A 249 5.46 -15.69 -13.54
N LYS A 250 5.81 -16.82 -12.95
CA LYS A 250 4.85 -17.73 -12.32
C LYS A 250 4.35 -17.28 -10.94
N GLU A 251 4.92 -16.21 -10.42
CA GLU A 251 4.51 -15.67 -9.13
C GLU A 251 3.30 -14.72 -9.24
N THR A 252 3.05 -14.14 -10.42
CA THR A 252 1.92 -13.23 -10.65
C THR A 252 0.60 -13.98 -10.66
N ILE A 253 -0.31 -13.62 -9.75
CA ILE A 253 -1.69 -14.12 -9.73
C ILE A 253 -2.59 -13.16 -10.49
N MET A 254 -2.54 -11.87 -10.17
CA MET A 254 -3.31 -10.82 -10.83
C MET A 254 -2.54 -9.49 -10.80
N GLY A 255 -2.57 -8.76 -11.89
CA GLY A 255 -1.90 -7.47 -11.98
C GLY A 255 -2.72 -6.42 -12.71
N MET A 256 -2.25 -5.19 -12.65
CA MET A 256 -2.82 -4.02 -13.33
C MET A 256 -1.92 -3.66 -14.52
N VAL A 257 -2.47 -3.69 -15.73
CA VAL A 257 -1.75 -3.46 -16.99
C VAL A 257 -1.59 -1.96 -17.24
N ASP A 258 -0.36 -1.51 -17.50
CA ASP A 258 -0.07 -0.14 -17.96
C ASP A 258 1.28 -0.02 -18.71
N GLU A 259 2.16 -1.04 -18.64
CA GLU A 259 3.49 -1.00 -19.22
C GLU A 259 3.46 -0.78 -20.73
N GLY A 260 4.26 0.20 -21.20
CA GLY A 260 4.39 0.48 -22.64
C GLY A 260 3.12 0.97 -23.32
N SER A 261 2.02 1.22 -22.60
CA SER A 261 0.76 1.64 -23.18
C SER A 261 0.83 3.08 -23.69
N THR A 262 0.57 3.27 -24.98
CA THR A 262 0.35 4.59 -25.59
C THR A 262 -1.14 4.95 -25.67
N THR A 263 -2.03 4.01 -25.43
CA THR A 263 -3.47 4.16 -25.60
C THR A 263 -4.24 4.28 -24.28
N LEU A 264 -3.70 3.74 -23.19
CA LEU A 264 -4.29 3.90 -21.87
C LEU A 264 -3.92 5.27 -21.30
N SER A 265 -4.92 6.04 -20.94
CA SER A 265 -4.76 7.41 -20.42
C SER A 265 -4.59 7.42 -18.91
N PHE A 266 -3.81 6.48 -18.35
CA PHE A 266 -3.49 6.52 -16.93
C PHE A 266 -2.47 7.63 -16.65
N ILE A 267 -2.67 8.29 -15.52
CA ILE A 267 -1.69 9.21 -14.97
C ILE A 267 -0.54 8.36 -14.40
N PRO A 268 0.73 8.76 -14.59
CA PRO A 268 1.87 8.00 -14.12
C PRO A 268 1.86 7.71 -12.62
N PHE A 269 2.48 6.60 -12.21
CA PHE A 269 2.71 6.25 -10.81
C PHE A 269 4.07 6.81 -10.34
N PRO A 270 4.10 7.87 -9.51
CA PRO A 270 5.32 8.62 -9.21
C PRO A 270 6.09 8.06 -8.01
N THR A 271 6.38 6.77 -7.98
CA THR A 271 6.99 6.10 -6.82
C THR A 271 8.32 6.70 -6.40
N MET A 272 9.24 6.90 -7.34
CA MET A 272 10.55 7.51 -7.04
C MET A 272 10.42 8.93 -6.50
N ARG A 273 9.44 9.69 -7.01
CA ARG A 273 9.22 11.07 -6.59
C ARG A 273 8.71 11.17 -5.16
N ILE A 274 7.66 10.44 -4.84
CA ILE A 274 6.96 10.62 -3.56
C ILE A 274 7.55 9.79 -2.42
N PHE A 275 8.15 8.64 -2.72
CA PHE A 275 8.75 7.73 -1.73
C PHE A 275 10.28 7.78 -1.68
N GLY A 276 10.93 8.54 -2.56
CA GLY A 276 12.37 8.77 -2.53
C GLY A 276 12.75 10.00 -1.71
N PRO A 277 13.97 10.04 -1.12
CA PRO A 277 14.46 11.19 -0.36
C PRO A 277 14.63 12.42 -1.25
N PHE A 278 14.53 13.62 -0.66
CA PHE A 278 14.77 14.87 -1.39
C PHE A 278 16.28 15.16 -1.49
N TRP A 279 17.00 14.25 -2.13
CA TRP A 279 18.46 14.24 -2.25
C TRP A 279 19.05 15.44 -3.00
N ASN A 280 18.26 16.16 -3.78
CA ASN A 280 18.67 17.35 -4.53
C ASN A 280 18.20 18.67 -3.88
N SER A 281 17.96 18.66 -2.57
CA SER A 281 17.60 19.84 -1.80
C SER A 281 18.78 20.82 -1.71
N THR A 282 18.66 22.00 -2.32
CA THR A 282 19.72 23.02 -2.33
C THR A 282 19.77 23.82 -1.03
N GLY A 283 18.68 23.84 -0.26
CA GLY A 283 18.58 24.60 1.00
C GLY A 283 19.13 23.85 2.21
N THR A 284 18.85 22.55 2.28
CA THR A 284 19.00 21.74 3.49
C THR A 284 20.09 20.69 3.40
N LEU A 285 20.58 20.36 2.19
CA LEU A 285 21.65 19.37 1.99
C LEU A 285 22.90 20.04 1.37
N LYS A 286 24.01 20.02 2.10
CA LYS A 286 25.27 20.66 1.72
C LYS A 286 26.45 19.67 1.72
N SER A 287 27.46 19.96 0.92
CA SER A 287 28.76 19.32 1.03
C SER A 287 29.57 19.93 2.18
N PRO A 288 30.64 19.28 2.66
CA PRO A 288 31.47 19.81 3.74
C PRO A 288 32.14 21.17 3.48
N ASP A 289 32.28 21.55 2.21
CA ASP A 289 32.78 22.87 1.80
C ASP A 289 31.66 23.88 1.53
N GLY A 290 30.39 23.56 1.90
CA GLY A 290 29.26 24.46 1.88
C GLY A 290 28.54 24.59 0.53
N GLN A 291 28.94 23.84 -0.49
CA GLN A 291 28.23 23.80 -1.77
C GLN A 291 26.96 22.97 -1.71
N ASN A 292 26.12 23.01 -2.74
CA ASN A 292 24.96 22.12 -2.84
C ASN A 292 25.40 20.65 -2.82
N GLY A 293 24.62 19.79 -2.16
CA GLY A 293 24.91 18.37 -2.08
C GLY A 293 24.63 17.69 -3.41
N GLY A 294 23.34 17.63 -3.79
CA GLY A 294 22.87 16.99 -5.01
C GLY A 294 22.26 17.97 -6.00
N GLU A 295 22.49 17.73 -7.28
CA GLU A 295 21.90 18.47 -8.38
C GLU A 295 21.28 17.52 -9.42
N THR A 296 20.17 17.94 -10.01
CA THR A 296 19.57 17.26 -11.15
C THR A 296 20.09 17.88 -12.44
N TRP A 297 20.50 17.06 -13.40
CA TRP A 297 21.02 17.52 -14.66
C TRP A 297 20.11 17.18 -15.84
N ALA A 298 20.03 18.10 -16.81
CA ALA A 298 19.48 17.81 -18.12
C ALA A 298 20.56 17.22 -19.03
N ARG A 299 20.17 16.40 -19.98
CA ARG A 299 21.07 15.72 -20.94
C ARG A 299 21.98 16.66 -21.74
N ASN A 300 21.51 17.87 -22.00
CA ASN A 300 22.24 18.88 -22.78
C ASN A 300 23.02 19.86 -21.91
N ASN A 301 23.17 19.60 -20.62
CA ASN A 301 23.99 20.43 -19.73
C ASN A 301 25.47 20.18 -20.04
N SER A 302 26.26 21.24 -20.25
CA SER A 302 27.69 21.15 -20.54
C SER A 302 28.51 20.52 -19.39
N ASN A 303 27.98 20.54 -18.18
CA ASN A 303 28.60 19.93 -16.99
C ASN A 303 28.06 18.51 -16.70
N TYR A 304 27.30 17.95 -17.61
CA TYR A 304 26.71 16.62 -17.45
C TYR A 304 27.80 15.55 -17.29
N ASN A 305 27.65 14.77 -16.21
CA ASN A 305 28.49 13.62 -15.95
C ASN A 305 27.59 12.39 -15.69
N VAL A 306 27.56 11.51 -16.67
CA VAL A 306 26.75 10.28 -16.62
C VAL A 306 27.01 9.42 -15.39
N ASN A 307 28.23 9.44 -14.83
CA ASN A 307 28.57 8.66 -13.65
C ASN A 307 28.08 9.28 -12.33
N LEU A 308 27.52 10.48 -12.39
CA LEU A 308 26.99 11.22 -11.25
C LEU A 308 25.55 11.72 -11.51
N ASP A 309 24.89 11.19 -12.53
CA ASP A 309 23.48 11.47 -12.85
C ASP A 309 22.55 10.57 -12.06
N PHE A 310 22.30 10.91 -10.81
CA PHE A 310 21.40 10.16 -9.95
C PHE A 310 19.93 10.34 -10.30
N LEU A 311 19.56 11.33 -11.11
CA LEU A 311 18.18 11.53 -11.54
C LEU A 311 17.61 10.29 -12.24
N ARG A 312 18.42 9.65 -13.07
CA ARG A 312 18.02 8.42 -13.79
C ARG A 312 17.91 7.22 -12.88
N ALA A 313 18.83 7.06 -11.93
CA ALA A 313 18.88 5.90 -11.06
C ALA A 313 17.80 5.91 -9.97
N ILE A 314 17.58 7.07 -9.32
CA ILE A 314 16.73 7.15 -8.12
C ILE A 314 15.58 8.14 -8.25
N GLY A 315 15.46 8.80 -9.40
CA GLY A 315 14.45 9.82 -9.65
C GLY A 315 14.69 11.13 -8.90
N ARG A 316 13.78 12.07 -9.10
CA ARG A 316 13.72 13.33 -8.36
C ARG A 316 12.83 13.14 -7.14
N GLY A 317 13.37 12.56 -6.08
CA GLY A 317 12.66 12.42 -4.81
C GLY A 317 12.30 13.78 -4.21
N ILE A 318 11.15 13.85 -3.55
CA ILE A 318 10.71 15.04 -2.79
C ILE A 318 10.35 14.69 -1.34
N GLY A 319 10.55 13.44 -0.93
CA GLY A 319 10.37 12.98 0.45
C GLY A 319 8.98 13.20 1.02
N THR A 320 7.91 13.06 0.21
CA THR A 320 6.54 13.22 0.72
C THR A 320 6.21 12.13 1.74
N TRP A 321 6.61 10.89 1.47
CA TRP A 321 6.43 9.76 2.37
C TRP A 321 7.78 9.20 2.78
N ARG A 322 8.06 9.29 4.07
CA ARG A 322 9.30 8.84 4.67
C ARG A 322 9.09 7.49 5.35
N PRO A 323 9.88 6.45 5.04
CA PRO A 323 9.87 5.20 5.79
C PRO A 323 10.20 5.45 7.27
N THR A 324 9.51 4.75 8.16
CA THR A 324 9.81 4.78 9.60
C THR A 324 11.17 4.14 9.89
N TYR A 325 11.70 4.35 11.09
CA TYR A 325 12.92 3.63 11.53
C TYR A 325 12.68 2.11 11.57
N TYR A 326 11.46 1.71 11.95
CA TYR A 326 11.04 0.31 11.87
C TYR A 326 11.18 -0.24 10.45
N ALA A 327 10.67 0.45 9.45
CA ALA A 327 10.72 0.03 8.05
C ALA A 327 12.15 0.04 7.48
N GLN A 328 13.01 0.95 7.94
CA GLN A 328 14.38 1.04 7.46
C GLN A 328 15.33 0.03 8.11
N HIS A 329 15.08 -0.35 9.39
CA HIS A 329 16.06 -1.10 10.18
C HIS A 329 15.45 -2.25 10.99
N THR A 330 14.39 -2.00 11.77
CA THR A 330 13.94 -2.97 12.80
C THR A 330 13.30 -4.20 12.17
N MET A 331 12.43 -4.04 11.17
CA MET A 331 11.75 -5.16 10.53
C MET A 331 12.70 -6.14 9.84
N TRP A 332 13.93 -5.72 9.52
CA TRP A 332 14.95 -6.57 8.86
C TRP A 332 15.69 -7.50 9.81
N LYS A 333 15.39 -7.41 11.12
CA LYS A 333 15.92 -8.33 12.12
C LYS A 333 14.95 -9.49 12.32
N VAL A 334 15.46 -10.70 12.23
CA VAL A 334 14.72 -11.93 12.51
C VAL A 334 15.43 -12.67 13.64
N ASN A 335 14.68 -13.11 14.64
CA ASN A 335 15.23 -13.67 15.89
C ASN A 335 16.28 -12.71 16.54
N GLY A 336 16.10 -11.39 16.40
CA GLY A 336 17.02 -10.37 16.92
C GLY A 336 18.30 -10.14 16.09
N VAL A 337 18.47 -10.86 14.98
CA VAL A 337 19.65 -10.80 14.12
C VAL A 337 19.28 -10.15 12.78
N GLU A 338 20.06 -9.17 12.34
CA GLU A 338 19.92 -8.56 11.03
C GLU A 338 20.33 -9.55 9.93
N ASP A 339 19.49 -9.70 8.91
CA ASP A 339 19.75 -10.59 7.78
C ASP A 339 20.44 -9.81 6.64
N THR A 340 21.76 -9.78 6.67
CA THR A 340 22.57 -8.98 5.74
C THR A 340 22.61 -9.52 4.31
N VAL A 341 22.08 -10.72 4.08
CA VAL A 341 22.05 -11.35 2.76
C VAL A 341 20.64 -11.36 2.13
N ASP A 342 19.62 -10.90 2.87
CA ASP A 342 18.27 -10.71 2.31
C ASP A 342 18.35 -9.76 1.10
N LEU A 343 18.05 -10.27 -0.08
CA LEU A 343 18.15 -9.50 -1.32
C LEU A 343 17.26 -8.24 -1.32
N ARG A 344 16.22 -8.20 -0.52
CA ARG A 344 15.31 -7.04 -0.40
C ARG A 344 15.93 -5.88 0.40
N HIS A 345 16.93 -6.16 1.25
CA HIS A 345 17.65 -5.16 2.08
C HIS A 345 19.14 -5.05 1.74
N ASN A 346 19.53 -5.56 0.59
CA ASN A 346 20.93 -5.64 0.21
C ASN A 346 21.35 -4.46 -0.68
N SER A 347 22.16 -3.56 -0.13
CA SER A 347 22.71 -2.41 -0.87
C SER A 347 23.85 -2.79 -1.83
N GLN A 348 24.52 -3.94 -1.63
CA GLN A 348 25.62 -4.37 -2.51
C GLN A 348 25.13 -4.81 -3.88
N VAL A 349 23.89 -5.33 -3.98
CA VAL A 349 23.24 -5.66 -5.25
C VAL A 349 22.39 -4.51 -5.79
N GLY A 350 22.33 -3.37 -5.07
CA GLY A 350 21.59 -2.18 -5.48
C GLY A 350 20.11 -2.16 -5.14
N ASN A 351 19.58 -3.20 -4.50
CA ASN A 351 18.15 -3.30 -4.16
C ASN A 351 17.75 -2.33 -3.03
N TRP A 352 18.66 -2.05 -2.12
CA TRP A 352 18.43 -1.10 -1.03
C TRP A 352 19.29 0.15 -1.20
N GLY A 353 18.66 1.31 -1.18
CA GLY A 353 19.31 2.61 -1.33
C GLY A 353 19.48 3.31 0.00
N SER A 354 20.60 4.01 0.15
CA SER A 354 20.89 4.91 1.26
C SER A 354 21.42 6.24 0.75
N MET A 355 21.20 7.33 1.48
CA MET A 355 21.78 8.63 1.15
C MET A 355 23.30 8.58 1.03
N THR A 356 23.96 7.70 1.78
CA THR A 356 25.41 7.50 1.68
C THR A 356 25.88 6.79 0.41
N ASN A 357 24.97 6.24 -0.40
CA ASN A 357 25.27 5.68 -1.73
C ASN A 357 25.32 6.78 -2.81
N ILE A 358 24.71 7.94 -2.55
CA ILE A 358 24.72 9.08 -3.48
C ILE A 358 26.05 9.82 -3.35
N LYS A 359 26.51 10.42 -4.45
CA LYS A 359 27.74 11.19 -4.48
C LYS A 359 27.46 12.66 -4.73
N TYR A 360 28.24 13.52 -4.11
CA TYR A 360 28.24 14.94 -4.40
C TYR A 360 28.51 15.17 -5.88
N ASN A 361 27.60 15.86 -6.55
CA ASN A 361 27.67 16.08 -8.00
C ASN A 361 27.69 17.55 -8.41
N HIS A 362 27.82 18.47 -7.45
CA HIS A 362 28.10 19.87 -7.73
C HIS A 362 29.58 20.05 -8.09
N ASN A 363 29.89 20.35 -9.36
CA ASN A 363 31.26 20.38 -9.88
C ASN A 363 32.16 21.46 -9.27
N GLY A 364 31.60 22.45 -8.59
CA GLY A 364 32.33 23.46 -7.81
C GLY A 364 32.79 23.02 -6.43
N SER A 365 32.37 21.83 -5.97
CA SER A 365 32.72 21.30 -4.65
C SER A 365 34.03 20.51 -4.68
N SER A 366 34.88 20.70 -3.68
CA SER A 366 36.06 19.85 -3.45
C SER A 366 35.68 18.42 -3.03
N TRP A 367 34.42 18.17 -2.78
CA TRP A 367 33.82 16.87 -2.48
C TRP A 367 33.20 16.18 -3.68
N TYR A 368 33.28 16.77 -4.86
CA TYR A 368 32.75 16.21 -6.09
C TYR A 368 33.15 14.74 -6.28
N GLY A 369 32.18 13.87 -6.52
CA GLY A 369 32.38 12.43 -6.69
C GLY A 369 32.57 11.62 -5.41
N LYS A 370 32.62 12.25 -4.22
CA LYS A 370 32.65 11.56 -2.92
C LYS A 370 31.24 11.33 -2.40
N ASN A 371 31.05 10.31 -1.58
CA ASN A 371 29.76 9.96 -1.03
C ASN A 371 29.18 11.05 -0.12
N PHE A 372 27.87 11.19 -0.08
CA PHE A 372 27.17 12.09 0.83
C PHE A 372 27.48 11.74 2.29
N LEU A 373 27.59 12.76 3.11
CA LEU A 373 27.78 12.66 4.55
C LEU A 373 26.65 13.38 5.28
N LEU A 374 26.15 12.78 6.35
CA LEU A 374 25.18 13.43 7.23
C LEU A 374 25.82 14.57 8.05
N ARG A 375 27.09 14.39 8.40
CA ARG A 375 27.84 15.33 9.24
C ARG A 375 29.19 15.67 8.64
N ASN A 376 29.61 16.92 8.85
CA ASN A 376 30.93 17.40 8.43
C ASN A 376 32.00 16.71 9.25
N PRO A 377 32.99 16.04 8.63
CA PRO A 377 34.05 15.33 9.35
C PRO A 377 35.01 16.24 10.13
N SER A 378 35.05 17.55 9.81
CA SER A 378 35.95 18.51 10.48
C SER A 378 35.38 19.06 11.78
N ASN A 379 34.08 19.25 11.89
CA ASN A 379 33.46 19.96 13.03
C ASN A 379 32.17 19.29 13.53
N ASN A 380 31.80 18.12 12.98
CA ASN A 380 30.60 17.36 13.33
C ASN A 380 29.25 18.09 13.11
N ALA A 381 29.25 19.23 12.42
CA ALA A 381 28.03 19.94 12.08
C ALA A 381 27.17 19.12 11.10
N LEU A 382 25.83 19.24 11.20
CA LEU A 382 24.90 18.63 10.25
C LEU A 382 25.08 19.24 8.87
N LEU A 383 25.27 18.40 7.85
CA LEU A 383 25.30 18.76 6.44
C LEU A 383 23.91 18.62 5.81
N CYS A 384 23.04 17.83 6.42
CA CYS A 384 21.63 17.75 6.10
C CYS A 384 20.83 18.29 7.29
N THR A 385 20.23 19.49 7.16
CA THR A 385 19.46 20.12 8.24
C THR A 385 18.02 19.61 8.30
N ASP A 386 17.47 19.10 7.19
CA ASP A 386 16.17 18.43 7.15
C ASP A 386 16.34 16.91 7.08
N THR A 387 16.60 16.30 8.24
CA THR A 387 16.79 14.85 8.33
C THR A 387 15.49 14.05 8.19
N ILE A 388 14.34 14.68 8.26
CA ILE A 388 13.05 14.01 8.06
C ILE A 388 12.82 13.80 6.57
N ARG A 389 12.92 14.85 5.76
CA ARG A 389 12.57 14.83 4.34
C ARG A 389 13.70 14.34 3.44
N ASP A 390 14.94 14.71 3.78
CA ASP A 390 16.08 14.58 2.86
C ASP A 390 16.96 13.36 3.18
N TRP A 391 16.91 12.81 4.41
CA TRP A 391 17.86 11.79 4.84
C TRP A 391 17.16 10.54 5.37
N PHE A 392 16.98 9.53 4.50
CA PHE A 392 16.49 8.21 4.85
C PHE A 392 16.89 7.17 3.80
N ASP A 393 16.79 5.89 4.17
CA ASP A 393 17.03 4.75 3.30
C ASP A 393 15.73 4.29 2.64
N TRP A 394 15.80 3.64 1.48
CA TRP A 394 14.62 3.26 0.71
C TRP A 394 14.77 1.91 -0.01
N PRO A 395 13.66 1.16 -0.23
CA PRO A 395 13.64 -0.06 -1.02
C PRO A 395 13.72 0.29 -2.52
N HIS A 396 14.93 0.44 -3.05
CA HIS A 396 15.16 0.92 -4.41
C HIS A 396 14.45 0.04 -5.45
N TYR A 397 14.53 -1.28 -5.30
CA TYR A 397 13.88 -2.24 -6.19
C TYR A 397 12.36 -2.08 -6.28
N LYS A 398 11.72 -1.53 -5.24
CA LYS A 398 10.27 -1.29 -5.20
C LYS A 398 9.86 0.02 -5.86
N ILE A 399 10.60 1.09 -5.60
CA ILE A 399 10.21 2.43 -6.04
C ILE A 399 10.74 2.80 -7.42
N PHE A 400 11.80 2.11 -7.89
CA PHE A 400 12.37 2.39 -9.20
C PHE A 400 11.36 2.03 -10.31
N LEU A 401 11.00 3.02 -11.11
CA LEU A 401 10.20 2.87 -12.32
C LEU A 401 10.94 3.48 -13.51
N ASN A 402 11.14 2.68 -14.54
CA ASN A 402 11.60 3.13 -15.84
C ASN A 402 10.38 3.28 -16.76
N ASP A 403 10.13 4.50 -17.24
CA ASP A 403 9.08 4.73 -18.24
C ASP A 403 9.70 4.51 -19.63
N VAL A 404 9.53 3.28 -20.15
CA VAL A 404 10.13 2.90 -21.44
C VAL A 404 9.68 3.79 -22.61
N VAL A 405 8.50 4.39 -22.53
CA VAL A 405 7.98 5.30 -23.56
C VAL A 405 8.68 6.65 -23.49
N ALA A 406 8.79 7.21 -22.27
CA ALA A 406 9.46 8.49 -22.07
C ALA A 406 10.99 8.37 -22.28
N GLU A 407 11.59 7.25 -21.87
CA GLU A 407 13.02 6.99 -22.05
C GLU A 407 13.42 6.76 -23.53
N ALA A 408 12.50 6.32 -24.36
CA ALA A 408 12.72 6.15 -25.80
C ALA A 408 12.79 7.46 -26.57
N ASP A 409 12.34 8.58 -26.00
CA ASP A 409 12.42 9.89 -26.63
C ASP A 409 13.87 10.44 -26.62
N PRO A 410 14.56 10.49 -27.77
CA PRO A 410 15.95 10.97 -27.84
C PRO A 410 16.09 12.47 -27.57
N THR A 411 14.98 13.22 -27.60
CA THR A 411 14.95 14.68 -27.38
C THR A 411 14.66 15.04 -25.93
N ALA A 412 14.27 14.09 -25.09
CA ALA A 412 13.98 14.34 -23.69
C ALA A 412 15.22 14.85 -22.96
N THR A 413 15.12 16.04 -22.40
CA THR A 413 16.14 16.66 -21.56
C THR A 413 15.97 16.31 -20.08
N GLN A 414 14.77 15.84 -19.71
CA GLN A 414 14.44 15.32 -18.39
C GLN A 414 13.75 13.96 -18.57
N PHE A 415 14.03 13.05 -17.63
CA PHE A 415 13.41 11.73 -17.61
C PHE A 415 12.06 11.84 -16.91
N ASN A 416 10.97 11.86 -17.67
CA ASN A 416 9.63 12.01 -17.11
C ASN A 416 9.30 10.91 -16.09
N GLY A 417 9.72 9.66 -16.35
CA GLY A 417 9.61 8.58 -15.38
C GLY A 417 10.29 8.88 -14.04
N ALA A 418 11.49 9.48 -14.09
CA ALA A 418 12.23 9.85 -12.89
C ALA A 418 11.64 11.05 -12.13
N SER A 419 10.98 11.98 -12.83
CA SER A 419 10.45 13.21 -12.23
C SER A 419 8.96 13.19 -11.96
N ASN A 420 8.17 12.51 -12.79
CA ASN A 420 6.70 12.53 -12.73
C ASN A 420 6.10 11.14 -12.54
N GLY A 421 6.92 10.10 -12.43
CA GLY A 421 6.48 8.71 -12.40
C GLY A 421 6.41 8.07 -13.78
N GLY A 422 6.14 6.77 -13.82
CA GLY A 422 6.11 5.96 -15.03
C GLY A 422 4.80 5.21 -15.20
N LYS A 423 4.52 4.85 -16.45
CA LYS A 423 3.50 3.88 -16.81
C LYS A 423 4.09 2.50 -16.62
N ALA A 424 3.62 1.77 -15.63
CA ALA A 424 4.20 0.50 -15.25
C ALA A 424 3.10 -0.49 -14.88
N ASP A 425 3.26 -1.72 -15.32
CA ASP A 425 2.48 -2.83 -14.77
C ASP A 425 2.70 -2.93 -13.26
N TRP A 426 1.63 -3.25 -12.52
CA TRP A 426 1.70 -3.38 -11.07
C TRP A 426 1.01 -4.64 -10.57
N TYR A 427 1.53 -5.24 -9.49
CA TYR A 427 0.88 -6.39 -8.86
C TYR A 427 -0.35 -5.95 -8.08
N LEU A 428 -1.46 -6.68 -8.24
CA LEU A 428 -2.55 -6.68 -7.29
C LEU A 428 -2.41 -7.84 -6.31
N TYR A 429 -2.09 -9.04 -6.83
CA TYR A 429 -1.84 -10.24 -6.04
C TYR A 429 -0.68 -11.05 -6.60
N ARG A 430 0.21 -11.50 -5.71
CA ARG A 430 1.31 -12.43 -5.99
C ARG A 430 1.26 -13.65 -5.08
N LEU A 431 1.87 -14.73 -5.51
CA LEU A 431 1.90 -15.99 -4.74
C LEU A 431 2.57 -15.85 -3.37
N ALA A 432 3.55 -14.94 -3.22
CA ALA A 432 4.14 -14.64 -1.91
C ALA A 432 3.07 -14.21 -0.89
N GLU A 433 2.07 -13.41 -1.31
CA GLU A 433 0.96 -13.05 -0.41
C GLU A 433 0.09 -14.26 -0.06
N ALA A 434 -0.13 -15.20 -0.99
CA ALA A 434 -0.87 -16.45 -0.69
C ALA A 434 -0.18 -17.28 0.41
N TYR A 435 1.15 -17.38 0.36
CA TYR A 435 1.92 -18.01 1.44
C TYR A 435 1.70 -17.30 2.78
N LEU A 436 1.75 -15.96 2.81
CA LEU A 436 1.62 -15.18 4.04
C LEU A 436 0.18 -15.17 4.58
N LEU A 437 -0.85 -15.22 3.71
CA LEU A 437 -2.24 -15.44 4.13
C LEU A 437 -2.45 -16.85 4.69
N ARG A 438 -1.77 -17.87 4.12
CA ARG A 438 -1.81 -19.23 4.66
C ARG A 438 -1.12 -19.32 6.03
N ALA A 439 0.02 -18.63 6.19
CA ALA A 439 0.68 -18.52 7.49
C ALA A 439 -0.24 -17.88 8.54
N GLU A 440 -0.96 -16.82 8.16
CA GLU A 440 -1.94 -16.16 9.04
C GLU A 440 -3.09 -17.10 9.41
N ALA A 441 -3.67 -17.83 8.45
CA ALA A 441 -4.72 -18.81 8.72
C ALA A 441 -4.24 -19.91 9.69
N LYS A 442 -3.04 -20.45 9.45
CA LYS A 442 -2.40 -21.45 10.32
C LYS A 442 -2.12 -20.91 11.73
N PHE A 443 -1.72 -19.63 11.84
CA PHE A 443 -1.54 -18.98 13.13
C PHE A 443 -2.84 -19.00 13.95
N TYR A 444 -3.98 -18.60 13.35
CA TYR A 444 -5.28 -18.64 14.05
C TYR A 444 -5.70 -20.05 14.40
N LEU A 445 -5.37 -21.04 13.56
CA LEU A 445 -5.64 -22.46 13.83
C LEU A 445 -4.70 -23.07 14.89
N GLY A 446 -3.61 -22.39 15.23
CA GLY A 446 -2.59 -22.92 16.14
C GLY A 446 -1.67 -23.97 15.49
N ASP A 447 -1.56 -23.95 14.17
CA ASP A 447 -0.71 -24.85 13.40
C ASP A 447 0.75 -24.34 13.39
N ALA A 448 1.66 -25.13 13.95
CA ALA A 448 3.08 -24.83 14.06
C ALA A 448 3.79 -24.72 12.69
N THR A 449 3.18 -25.19 11.61
CA THR A 449 3.73 -25.11 10.25
C THR A 449 3.53 -23.72 9.61
N ALA A 450 2.91 -22.76 10.29
CA ALA A 450 2.82 -21.38 9.83
C ALA A 450 4.19 -20.78 9.48
N LYS A 451 5.24 -21.12 10.25
CA LYS A 451 6.62 -20.69 9.97
C LYS A 451 7.15 -21.15 8.60
N ASP A 452 6.69 -22.30 8.11
CA ASP A 452 7.20 -22.87 6.86
C ASP A 452 6.77 -22.01 5.67
N ASP A 453 5.59 -21.40 5.73
CA ASP A 453 5.09 -20.47 4.74
C ASP A 453 5.87 -19.16 4.75
N VAL A 454 6.14 -18.61 5.93
CA VAL A 454 6.99 -17.42 6.08
C VAL A 454 8.39 -17.72 5.56
N ASN A 455 8.97 -18.85 5.92
CA ASN A 455 10.30 -19.27 5.50
C ASN A 455 10.39 -19.54 3.97
N ALA A 456 9.31 -19.96 3.32
CA ALA A 456 9.29 -20.12 1.86
C ALA A 456 9.55 -18.77 1.15
N VAL A 457 8.89 -17.69 1.59
CA VAL A 457 9.11 -16.33 1.07
C VAL A 457 10.53 -15.85 1.38
N ARG A 458 11.02 -16.09 2.59
CA ARG A 458 12.37 -15.73 3.03
C ARG A 458 13.45 -16.47 2.24
N THR A 459 13.29 -17.75 2.03
CA THR A 459 14.23 -18.58 1.24
C THR A 459 14.33 -18.06 -0.21
N ARG A 460 13.21 -17.67 -0.83
CA ARG A 460 13.18 -17.06 -2.15
C ARG A 460 13.98 -15.75 -2.20
N ALA A 461 13.94 -14.96 -1.12
CA ALA A 461 14.69 -13.72 -0.99
C ALA A 461 16.16 -13.94 -0.57
N HIS A 462 16.63 -15.18 -0.55
CA HIS A 462 17.99 -15.60 -0.13
C HIS A 462 18.32 -15.26 1.34
N CYS A 463 17.31 -15.22 2.21
CA CYS A 463 17.53 -14.95 3.62
C CYS A 463 18.32 -16.08 4.30
N SER A 464 19.23 -15.70 5.18
CA SER A 464 19.97 -16.63 6.05
C SER A 464 19.27 -16.88 7.39
N GLN A 465 18.46 -15.92 7.85
CA GLN A 465 17.74 -16.00 9.09
C GLN A 465 16.33 -16.56 8.83
N LEU A 466 16.10 -17.81 9.23
CA LEU A 466 14.80 -18.48 9.11
C LEU A 466 14.18 -18.67 10.50
N TYR A 467 12.86 -18.67 10.56
CA TYR A 467 12.14 -18.97 11.80
C TYR A 467 12.20 -20.47 12.11
N THR A 468 12.65 -20.82 13.31
CA THR A 468 12.76 -22.22 13.77
C THR A 468 11.66 -22.59 14.78
N GLY A 469 11.13 -21.60 15.51
CA GLY A 469 10.00 -21.73 16.42
C GLY A 469 8.67 -21.37 15.79
N ASN A 470 7.60 -21.37 16.59
CA ASN A 470 6.30 -20.87 16.17
C ASN A 470 6.38 -19.37 15.87
N VAL A 471 5.82 -18.97 14.75
CA VAL A 471 5.71 -17.56 14.39
C VAL A 471 4.53 -16.90 15.09
N THR A 472 4.70 -15.67 15.51
CA THR A 472 3.65 -14.79 16.00
C THR A 472 2.94 -14.09 14.82
N ILE A 473 1.81 -13.42 15.11
CA ILE A 473 1.18 -12.56 14.09
C ILE A 473 2.12 -11.42 13.69
N GLY A 474 2.94 -10.91 14.61
CA GLY A 474 3.95 -9.90 14.33
C GLY A 474 5.00 -10.36 13.33
N ASP A 475 5.51 -11.59 13.47
CA ASP A 475 6.47 -12.17 12.51
C ASP A 475 5.89 -12.26 11.09
N ILE A 476 4.60 -12.63 10.98
CA ILE A 476 3.88 -12.69 9.70
C ILE A 476 3.70 -11.28 9.13
N MET A 477 3.29 -10.31 9.95
CA MET A 477 3.10 -8.92 9.51
C MET A 477 4.43 -8.24 9.16
N ASP A 478 5.52 -8.60 9.81
CA ASP A 478 6.87 -8.15 9.46
C ASP A 478 7.30 -8.71 8.10
N GLU A 479 7.02 -10.00 7.83
CA GLU A 479 7.34 -10.57 6.50
C GLU A 479 6.47 -9.96 5.41
N ARG A 480 5.19 -9.68 5.68
CA ARG A 480 4.32 -8.93 4.77
C ARG A 480 4.89 -7.53 4.50
N ALA A 481 5.39 -6.84 5.53
CA ALA A 481 6.01 -5.52 5.39
C ALA A 481 7.25 -5.55 4.48
N ARG A 482 8.14 -6.53 4.68
CA ARG A 482 9.34 -6.73 3.85
C ARG A 482 8.99 -7.05 2.39
N GLU A 483 7.99 -7.92 2.19
CA GLU A 483 7.66 -8.48 0.88
C GLU A 483 6.71 -7.61 0.05
N LEU A 484 5.66 -7.05 0.68
CA LEU A 484 4.51 -6.46 0.01
C LEU A 484 4.46 -4.93 0.07
N TYR A 485 5.57 -4.27 0.43
CA TYR A 485 5.65 -2.80 0.43
C TYR A 485 5.21 -2.22 -0.93
N LEU A 486 4.32 -1.21 -0.92
CA LEU A 486 3.67 -0.60 -2.08
C LEU A 486 2.77 -1.53 -2.92
N GLU A 487 2.53 -2.74 -2.49
CA GLU A 487 1.60 -3.69 -3.13
C GLU A 487 0.36 -3.89 -2.27
N GLU A 488 0.51 -4.16 -0.96
CA GLU A 488 -0.62 -4.31 -0.05
C GLU A 488 -1.17 -2.96 0.43
N TRP A 489 -2.42 -2.95 0.79
CA TRP A 489 -3.11 -1.86 1.47
C TRP A 489 -2.82 -1.99 2.97
N ARG A 490 -1.72 -1.38 3.40
CA ARG A 490 -1.12 -1.68 4.72
C ARG A 490 -2.02 -1.29 5.89
N HIS A 491 -2.67 -0.14 5.85
CA HIS A 491 -3.62 0.27 6.88
C HIS A 491 -4.82 -0.67 6.93
N MET A 492 -5.44 -0.95 5.78
CA MET A 492 -6.55 -1.90 5.68
C MET A 492 -6.18 -3.28 6.22
N GLU A 493 -4.98 -3.81 5.89
CA GLU A 493 -4.53 -5.12 6.38
C GLU A 493 -4.29 -5.12 7.89
N LEU A 494 -3.69 -4.07 8.46
CA LEU A 494 -3.53 -3.94 9.92
C LEU A 494 -4.88 -3.83 10.63
N SER A 495 -5.85 -3.12 10.04
CA SER A 495 -7.22 -3.03 10.53
C SER A 495 -7.93 -4.39 10.46
N ARG A 496 -7.78 -5.12 9.34
CA ARG A 496 -8.32 -6.48 9.17
C ARG A 496 -7.74 -7.45 10.20
N VAL A 497 -6.43 -7.44 10.39
CA VAL A 497 -5.76 -8.31 11.38
C VAL A 497 -6.18 -7.95 12.81
N SER A 498 -6.40 -6.65 13.12
CA SER A 498 -6.96 -6.22 14.41
C SER A 498 -8.31 -6.88 14.68
N TYR A 499 -9.18 -6.90 13.67
CA TYR A 499 -10.49 -7.57 13.75
C TYR A 499 -10.36 -9.09 13.86
N CYS A 500 -9.47 -9.72 13.08
CA CYS A 500 -9.24 -11.16 13.13
C CYS A 500 -8.68 -11.61 14.48
N LEU A 501 -7.78 -10.85 15.10
CA LEU A 501 -7.30 -11.13 16.46
C LEU A 501 -8.44 -11.05 17.48
N ALA A 502 -9.32 -10.04 17.38
CA ALA A 502 -10.48 -9.92 18.23
C ALA A 502 -11.47 -11.09 18.05
N LEU A 503 -11.69 -11.55 16.80
CA LEU A 503 -12.55 -12.70 16.50
C LEU A 503 -11.97 -14.03 17.01
N SER A 504 -10.66 -14.24 16.84
CA SER A 504 -10.00 -15.50 17.17
C SER A 504 -9.69 -15.66 18.65
N GLY A 505 -9.64 -14.55 19.38
CA GLY A 505 -9.16 -14.52 20.76
C GLY A 505 -7.67 -14.83 20.93
N LYS A 506 -6.90 -14.85 19.82
CA LYS A 506 -5.44 -15.02 19.85
C LYS A 506 -4.77 -13.73 20.31
N SER A 507 -3.67 -13.88 21.04
CA SER A 507 -2.83 -12.74 21.43
C SER A 507 -1.92 -12.33 20.28
N ASP A 508 -1.62 -11.03 20.25
CA ASP A 508 -0.57 -10.48 19.39
C ASP A 508 0.85 -10.78 19.93
N GLU A 509 1.88 -10.32 19.24
CA GLU A 509 3.29 -10.46 19.61
C GLU A 509 3.66 -9.71 20.90
N PHE A 510 2.84 -8.76 21.32
CA PHE A 510 3.01 -7.98 22.56
C PHE A 510 2.27 -8.62 23.75
N GLY A 511 1.57 -9.75 23.55
CA GLY A 511 0.78 -10.43 24.57
C GLY A 511 -0.61 -9.84 24.81
N ASN A 512 -1.09 -8.92 23.95
CA ASN A 512 -2.44 -8.35 24.08
C ASN A 512 -3.49 -9.28 23.47
N ALA A 513 -4.64 -9.39 24.12
CA ALA A 513 -5.85 -9.99 23.60
C ALA A 513 -6.91 -8.91 23.37
N TYR A 514 -7.73 -9.09 22.35
CA TYR A 514 -8.70 -8.10 21.89
C TYR A 514 -10.12 -8.63 22.01
N ASN A 515 -11.09 -7.72 22.21
CA ASN A 515 -12.51 -8.03 22.27
C ASN A 515 -13.24 -7.36 21.11
N VAL A 516 -14.03 -8.10 20.35
CA VAL A 516 -14.77 -7.62 19.17
C VAL A 516 -15.65 -6.40 19.46
N ALA A 517 -16.21 -6.31 20.67
CA ALA A 517 -17.10 -5.21 21.03
C ALA A 517 -16.37 -3.89 21.36
N THR A 518 -15.06 -3.94 21.65
CA THR A 518 -14.34 -2.79 22.22
C THR A 518 -13.00 -2.45 21.60
N TYR A 519 -12.42 -3.34 20.75
CA TYR A 519 -11.07 -3.12 20.22
C TYR A 519 -10.95 -1.85 19.38
N ASP A 520 -12.04 -1.39 18.77
CA ASP A 520 -12.16 -0.24 17.89
C ASP A 520 -12.88 0.97 18.55
N LYS A 521 -13.18 0.90 19.84
CA LYS A 521 -13.91 1.95 20.58
C LYS A 521 -13.07 2.49 21.73
N GLN A 522 -11.84 2.89 21.39
CA GLN A 522 -10.90 3.46 22.37
C GLN A 522 -10.28 4.73 21.79
N SER A 523 -9.91 5.66 22.67
CA SER A 523 -9.24 6.91 22.35
C SER A 523 -8.05 7.15 23.29
N GLY A 524 -7.22 8.11 22.93
CA GLY A 524 -6.01 8.47 23.65
C GLY A 524 -4.74 8.06 22.92
N THR A 525 -3.65 8.76 23.25
CA THR A 525 -2.34 8.59 22.61
C THR A 525 -1.34 7.79 23.44
N ASP A 526 -1.75 7.30 24.63
CA ASP A 526 -0.94 6.44 25.48
C ASP A 526 -0.84 5.00 24.91
N LEU A 527 0.08 4.19 25.44
CA LEU A 527 0.32 2.82 24.98
C LEU A 527 -0.67 1.78 25.56
N ALA A 528 -1.51 2.15 26.51
CA ALA A 528 -2.45 1.22 27.13
C ALA A 528 -3.69 1.05 26.25
N GLY A 529 -4.13 -0.21 26.03
CA GLY A 529 -5.31 -0.50 25.20
C GLY A 529 -5.10 -0.17 23.71
N GLY A 530 -6.18 0.11 23.00
CA GLY A 530 -6.19 0.30 21.53
C GLY A 530 -6.30 -1.02 20.78
N SER A 531 -6.33 -0.93 19.45
CA SER A 531 -6.33 -2.07 18.54
C SER A 531 -4.91 -2.59 18.26
N TYR A 532 -4.79 -3.73 17.60
CA TYR A 532 -3.51 -4.23 17.10
C TYR A 532 -2.88 -3.23 16.10
N TRP A 533 -3.67 -2.62 15.21
CA TRP A 533 -3.21 -1.54 14.35
C TRP A 533 -2.51 -0.44 15.15
N TYR A 534 -3.11 0.02 16.25
CA TYR A 534 -2.52 1.08 17.07
C TYR A 534 -1.17 0.65 17.67
N LYS A 535 -1.07 -0.61 18.15
CA LYS A 535 0.20 -1.14 18.67
C LYS A 535 1.30 -1.10 17.62
N ARG A 536 0.98 -1.46 16.40
CA ARG A 536 1.92 -1.45 15.27
C ARG A 536 2.33 -0.02 14.88
N VAL A 537 1.40 0.89 14.82
CA VAL A 537 1.65 2.28 14.40
C VAL A 537 2.52 3.03 15.41
N VAL A 538 2.43 2.71 16.70
CA VAL A 538 3.21 3.36 17.77
C VAL A 538 4.39 2.55 18.28
N LEU A 539 4.81 1.51 17.55
CA LEU A 539 5.99 0.68 17.87
C LEU A 539 7.22 1.49 18.22
N ASP A 540 8.12 0.88 18.99
CA ASP A 540 9.48 1.38 19.13
C ASP A 540 10.15 1.52 17.75
N GLY A 541 10.74 2.68 17.49
CA GLY A 541 11.30 2.99 16.18
C GLY A 541 10.31 3.61 15.19
N ASN A 542 9.02 3.76 15.54
CA ASN A 542 8.10 4.63 14.83
C ASN A 542 8.11 6.04 15.45
N ILE A 543 7.65 7.02 14.67
CA ILE A 543 7.72 8.44 15.01
C ILE A 543 6.50 8.94 15.80
N TYR A 544 5.33 8.28 15.65
CA TYR A 544 4.08 8.71 16.26
C TYR A 544 4.12 8.67 17.79
N ASN A 545 3.65 9.74 18.41
CA ASN A 545 3.51 9.92 19.86
C ASN A 545 4.84 9.79 20.64
N LYS A 546 5.97 10.10 20.00
CA LYS A 546 7.31 10.03 20.59
C LYS A 546 7.88 11.39 21.02
N GLY A 547 7.04 12.44 21.03
CA GLY A 547 7.46 13.79 21.39
C GLY A 547 7.83 14.65 20.19
N THR A 548 8.56 15.72 20.45
CA THR A 548 8.91 16.73 19.45
C THR A 548 10.18 16.38 18.72
N LEU A 549 10.15 16.47 17.40
CA LEU A 549 11.30 16.32 16.52
C LEU A 549 11.68 17.67 15.93
N ASN A 550 12.95 18.03 16.01
CA ASN A 550 13.45 19.22 15.34
C ASN A 550 14.03 18.85 13.98
N SER A 551 13.57 19.50 12.93
CA SER A 551 14.14 19.39 11.58
C SER A 551 14.13 20.76 10.93
N ASN A 552 15.25 21.14 10.33
CA ASN A 552 15.45 22.44 9.67
C ASN A 552 14.99 23.65 10.52
N GLY A 553 15.25 23.61 11.84
CA GLY A 553 14.86 24.67 12.78
C GLY A 553 13.39 24.74 13.15
N GLN A 554 12.57 23.81 12.69
CA GLN A 554 11.15 23.68 13.04
C GLN A 554 10.90 22.47 13.95
N ASN A 555 9.85 22.54 14.75
CA ASN A 555 9.46 21.48 15.69
C ASN A 555 8.21 20.77 15.18
N PHE A 556 8.32 19.48 14.89
CA PHE A 556 7.25 18.62 14.41
C PHE A 556 6.80 17.66 15.50
N ASN A 557 5.48 17.54 15.68
CA ASN A 557 4.87 16.56 16.57
C ASN A 557 3.99 15.63 15.72
N TYR A 558 4.44 14.40 15.59
CA TYR A 558 3.66 13.35 14.92
C TYR A 558 2.72 12.71 15.93
N THR A 559 1.42 12.93 15.77
CA THR A 559 0.41 12.41 16.71
C THR A 559 -0.62 11.55 16.00
N ILE A 560 -0.98 10.43 16.62
CA ILE A 560 -2.05 9.55 16.17
C ILE A 560 -2.81 9.05 17.41
N ASP A 561 -4.11 8.90 17.29
CA ASP A 561 -4.97 8.43 18.39
C ASP A 561 -5.50 7.01 18.08
N LYS A 562 -5.87 6.28 19.12
CA LYS A 562 -6.45 4.93 19.00
C LYS A 562 -7.70 4.90 18.12
N HIS A 563 -8.51 5.98 18.16
CA HIS A 563 -9.72 6.08 17.34
C HIS A 563 -9.43 6.26 15.84
N ASN A 564 -8.22 6.66 15.44
CA ASN A 564 -7.85 6.80 14.03
C ASN A 564 -7.66 5.44 13.32
N LEU A 565 -7.99 4.32 13.97
CA LEU A 565 -8.13 3.01 13.35
C LEU A 565 -9.08 3.08 12.15
N TYR A 566 -10.20 3.79 12.28
CA TYR A 566 -11.10 4.09 11.17
C TYR A 566 -11.03 5.56 10.79
N TYR A 567 -11.17 5.81 9.52
CA TYR A 567 -11.37 7.16 9.01
C TYR A 567 -12.75 7.68 9.40
N PRO A 568 -12.93 9.00 9.56
CA PRO A 568 -14.24 9.56 9.81
C PRO A 568 -15.15 9.36 8.60
N ILE A 569 -16.44 9.07 8.83
CA ILE A 569 -17.44 9.14 7.77
C ILE A 569 -17.53 10.60 7.29
N PRO A 570 -17.41 10.86 5.97
CA PRO A 570 -17.39 12.23 5.45
C PRO A 570 -18.64 13.01 5.82
N ASN A 571 -18.45 14.25 6.26
CA ASN A 571 -19.57 15.15 6.57
C ASN A 571 -20.51 15.34 5.35
N ALA A 572 -19.96 15.34 4.15
CA ALA A 572 -20.73 15.40 2.90
C ALA A 572 -21.71 14.21 2.76
N ALA A 573 -21.28 13.01 3.13
CA ALA A 573 -22.12 11.82 3.11
C ALA A 573 -23.22 11.90 4.17
N ILE A 574 -22.92 12.41 5.37
CA ILE A 574 -23.89 12.59 6.46
C ILE A 574 -24.95 13.62 6.07
N ILE A 575 -24.55 14.78 5.54
CA ILE A 575 -25.46 15.84 5.10
C ILE A 575 -26.30 15.39 3.91
N GLY A 576 -25.68 14.68 2.96
CA GLY A 576 -26.39 14.12 1.79
C GLY A 576 -27.48 13.11 2.17
N ASN A 577 -27.34 12.46 3.31
CA ASN A 577 -28.28 11.46 3.84
C ASN A 577 -29.30 12.08 4.85
N ASN A 578 -29.86 13.23 4.52
CA ASN A 578 -30.63 14.10 5.44
C ASN A 578 -32.00 13.56 5.91
N LYS A 579 -32.46 12.43 5.37
CA LYS A 579 -33.67 11.72 5.79
C LYS A 579 -33.39 10.43 6.56
N GLY A 580 -32.11 10.11 6.75
CA GLY A 580 -31.60 8.97 7.50
C GLY A 580 -30.49 9.39 8.44
N LYS A 581 -29.90 8.43 9.14
CA LYS A 581 -28.77 8.66 10.02
C LYS A 581 -27.70 7.61 9.76
N LEU A 582 -26.50 8.06 9.42
CA LEU A 582 -25.32 7.19 9.30
C LEU A 582 -24.58 7.13 10.63
N MET A 583 -24.03 6.01 10.97
CA MET A 583 -23.13 5.85 12.11
C MET A 583 -21.82 6.60 11.80
N GLN A 584 -21.44 7.55 12.64
CA GLN A 584 -20.09 8.09 12.65
C GLN A 584 -19.18 7.21 13.49
N ASN A 585 -17.90 7.12 13.15
CA ASN A 585 -16.94 6.31 13.91
C ASN A 585 -16.63 6.92 15.28
N PHE A 586 -16.34 6.03 16.23
CA PHE A 586 -15.98 6.40 17.60
C PHE A 586 -14.79 7.37 17.60
N GLY A 587 -14.88 8.39 18.45
CA GLY A 587 -13.84 9.41 18.61
C GLY A 587 -13.99 10.63 17.70
N TYR A 588 -14.87 10.59 16.71
CA TYR A 588 -15.14 11.72 15.82
C TYR A 588 -16.44 12.44 16.17
N ASP A 589 -16.50 13.72 15.81
CA ASP A 589 -17.71 14.54 16.00
C ASP A 589 -18.91 13.92 15.27
N GLY A 590 -20.03 13.81 15.97
CA GLY A 590 -21.24 13.20 15.45
C GLY A 590 -21.40 11.71 15.77
N TYR A 591 -20.43 11.09 16.46
CA TYR A 591 -20.60 9.72 16.97
C TYR A 591 -21.77 9.65 17.97
N ASP A 592 -22.69 8.72 17.73
CA ASP A 592 -23.82 8.44 18.61
C ASP A 592 -24.10 6.93 18.62
N PRO A 593 -23.78 6.23 19.73
CA PRO A 593 -23.93 4.77 19.80
C PRO A 593 -25.40 4.30 19.73
N SER A 594 -26.37 5.21 19.80
CA SER A 594 -27.79 4.90 19.61
C SER A 594 -28.25 4.94 18.15
N THR A 595 -27.35 5.31 17.22
CA THR A 595 -27.66 5.34 15.78
C THR A 595 -28.02 3.93 15.31
N PRO A 596 -29.22 3.71 14.70
CA PRO A 596 -29.63 2.39 14.27
C PRO A 596 -28.84 1.93 13.04
N GLU A 597 -28.46 0.67 13.07
CA GLU A 597 -27.71 0.02 11.98
C GLU A 597 -28.44 -1.27 11.55
N TRP A 598 -28.09 -1.78 10.37
CA TRP A 598 -28.52 -3.10 9.94
C TRP A 598 -27.60 -4.18 10.50
N ASP A 599 -28.17 -5.14 11.22
CA ASP A 599 -27.44 -6.28 11.83
C ASP A 599 -27.14 -7.38 10.80
N ASN A 600 -27.91 -7.45 9.70
CA ASN A 600 -27.74 -8.39 8.62
C ASN A 600 -27.86 -7.68 7.27
N TYR A 601 -27.23 -8.22 6.24
CA TYR A 601 -27.23 -7.58 4.93
C TYR A 601 -28.55 -7.78 4.19
N GLU A 602 -29.32 -8.83 4.47
CA GLU A 602 -30.59 -9.12 3.82
C GLU A 602 -31.62 -8.01 4.08
N ASP A 603 -31.67 -7.49 5.29
CA ASP A 603 -32.57 -6.38 5.64
C ASP A 603 -32.12 -5.06 5.01
N ALA A 604 -30.81 -4.82 4.93
CA ALA A 604 -30.25 -3.67 4.22
C ALA A 604 -30.63 -3.70 2.72
N VAL A 605 -30.52 -4.85 2.08
CA VAL A 605 -30.91 -5.06 0.65
C VAL A 605 -32.41 -4.87 0.44
N LYS A 606 -33.26 -5.35 1.36
CA LYS A 606 -34.71 -5.11 1.29
C LYS A 606 -35.04 -3.63 1.41
N ASP A 607 -34.39 -2.92 2.34
CA ASP A 607 -34.57 -1.48 2.52
C ASP A 607 -34.12 -0.68 1.31
N GLU A 608 -33.01 -1.10 0.66
CA GLU A 608 -32.52 -0.48 -0.56
C GLU A 608 -33.57 -0.51 -1.68
N SER A 609 -34.33 -1.61 -1.79
CA SER A 609 -35.38 -1.81 -2.78
C SER A 609 -36.71 -1.13 -2.42
N SER A 610 -36.85 -0.65 -1.19
CA SER A 610 -38.05 0.09 -0.76
C SER A 610 -37.99 1.54 -1.23
N LYS A 611 -39.02 2.01 -1.94
CA LYS A 611 -39.13 3.39 -2.45
C LYS A 611 -39.48 4.38 -1.33
#